data_7a1f4bce8f1b5b920ad6267bd1870c1b
#
_entry.id   7a1f4bce8f1b5b920ad6267bd1870c1b
#
_cell.length_a   1.000
_cell.length_b   1.000
_cell.length_c   1.000
_cell.angle_alpha   90.00
_cell.angle_beta   90.00
_cell.angle_gamma   90.00
#
_symmetry.space_group_name_H-M   'P 1'
#
loop_
_entity.id
_entity.type
_entity.pdbx_description
1 polymer ?
#
loop_
_entity_poly.entity_id
_entity_poly.type
_entity_poly.pdbx_seq_one_letter_code
_entity_poly.pdbx_strand_id
1 'polypeptide(L)'
;MTDLLINVPSPDIEITINNNRLRNVTERLMTLSLTDNRGFEADRVTLTIDDADGQLQLPQRGARLNVMIGWRGEALVNKGVYIVDEVTWEGPPDKLTITASSADFREEFNVKREVSWHDVTVKQVVSAIAHRYGLKAQISDILMDIEIDHADQTEESDISFLTRMAEMLGAIATVKNGSLLFILPGGGTGPDG
;
A
#
# COMPACT_ATOMS: atom_id res chain seq x y z
N MET A 1 4.12 27.35 41.49
CA MET A 1 3.58 27.41 40.10
C MET A 1 4.15 26.23 39.37
N THR A 2 3.38 25.16 39.24
CA THR A 2 3.81 23.94 38.57
C THR A 2 3.49 24.14 37.09
N ASP A 3 4.50 24.39 36.25
CA ASP A 3 4.36 24.40 34.79
C ASP A 3 3.84 23.04 34.38
N LEU A 4 2.59 22.96 33.99
CA LEU A 4 2.02 21.87 33.23
C LEU A 4 2.67 21.92 31.83
N LEU A 5 3.80 21.23 31.69
CA LEU A 5 4.35 20.93 30.36
C LEU A 5 3.32 20.08 29.62
N ILE A 6 2.48 20.72 28.83
CA ILE A 6 1.62 20.03 27.88
C ILE A 6 2.57 19.39 26.88
N ASN A 7 2.79 18.09 27.02
CA ASN A 7 3.57 17.31 26.06
C ASN A 7 2.72 17.18 24.79
N VAL A 8 2.89 18.12 23.86
CA VAL A 8 2.22 18.05 22.57
C VAL A 8 2.88 16.93 21.76
N PRO A 9 2.14 15.89 21.36
CA PRO A 9 2.69 14.82 20.55
C PRO A 9 3.32 15.42 19.29
N SER A 10 4.59 15.13 19.05
CA SER A 10 5.31 15.57 17.85
C SER A 10 5.39 14.40 16.89
N PRO A 11 4.99 14.55 15.62
CA PRO A 11 5.12 13.48 14.64
C PRO A 11 6.60 13.13 14.41
N ASP A 12 6.85 11.87 14.14
CA ASP A 12 8.16 11.36 13.78
C ASP A 12 8.04 10.48 12.53
N ILE A 13 9.06 10.54 11.67
CA ILE A 13 9.09 9.84 10.40
C ILE A 13 10.46 9.27 10.13
N GLU A 14 10.49 8.08 9.62
CA GLU A 14 11.68 7.47 9.05
C GLU A 14 11.46 7.09 7.60
N ILE A 15 12.36 7.51 6.74
CA ILE A 15 12.34 7.20 5.31
C ILE A 15 13.64 6.52 4.96
N THR A 16 13.55 5.39 4.28
CA THR A 16 14.71 4.74 3.65
C THR A 16 14.53 4.68 2.14
N ILE A 17 15.60 4.96 1.41
CA ILE A 17 15.64 4.86 -0.05
C ILE A 17 16.71 3.83 -0.40
N ASN A 18 16.31 2.75 -1.10
CA ASN A 18 17.19 1.61 -1.41
C ASN A 18 17.95 1.10 -0.16
N ASN A 19 17.24 0.97 0.98
CA ASN A 19 17.73 0.58 2.29
C ASN A 19 18.70 1.59 2.96
N ASN A 20 18.92 2.76 2.37
CA ASN A 20 19.70 3.83 2.99
C ASN A 20 18.74 4.83 3.67
N ARG A 21 18.94 5.05 4.95
CA ARG A 21 18.12 6.00 5.72
C ARG A 21 18.37 7.42 5.24
N LEU A 22 17.31 8.14 4.92
CA LEU A 22 17.38 9.56 4.63
C LEU A 22 17.61 10.34 5.94
N ARG A 23 18.76 11.01 6.04
CA ARG A 23 19.13 11.73 7.27
C ARG A 23 18.35 13.02 7.41
N ASN A 24 18.00 13.36 8.66
CA ASN A 24 17.33 14.61 9.03
C ASN A 24 15.99 14.83 8.30
N VAL A 25 15.33 13.73 7.89
CA VAL A 25 14.08 13.84 7.13
C VAL A 25 12.98 14.52 7.92
N THR A 26 12.87 14.26 9.22
CA THR A 26 11.85 14.86 10.10
C THR A 26 12.01 16.39 10.19
N GLU A 27 13.23 16.88 10.14
CA GLU A 27 13.53 18.32 10.22
C GLU A 27 13.32 19.03 8.90
N ARG A 28 13.52 18.33 7.78
CA ARG A 28 13.41 18.84 6.41
C ARG A 28 12.03 18.63 5.80
N LEU A 29 11.20 17.76 6.41
CA LEU A 29 9.90 17.41 5.86
C LEU A 29 8.95 18.60 5.91
N MET A 30 8.52 19.06 4.73
CA MET A 30 7.50 20.09 4.59
C MET A 30 6.11 19.48 4.57
N THR A 31 5.90 18.43 3.75
CA THR A 31 4.63 17.71 3.66
C THR A 31 4.87 16.23 3.43
N LEU A 32 3.99 15.40 4.03
CA LEU A 32 3.83 13.99 3.73
C LEU A 32 2.35 13.72 3.48
N SER A 33 2.03 13.19 2.31
CA SER A 33 0.70 12.71 1.97
C SER A 33 0.77 11.22 1.68
N LEU A 34 -0.05 10.44 2.38
CA LEU A 34 -0.25 9.02 2.15
C LEU A 34 -1.70 8.83 1.73
N THR A 35 -1.92 8.31 0.54
CA THR A 35 -3.25 7.95 0.03
C THR A 35 -3.35 6.44 0.01
N ASP A 36 -4.25 5.92 0.84
CA ASP A 36 -4.59 4.51 0.92
C ASP A 36 -5.83 4.27 0.04
N ASN A 37 -5.61 3.72 -1.14
CA ASN A 37 -6.66 3.46 -2.10
C ASN A 37 -7.36 2.12 -1.79
N ARG A 38 -8.65 2.05 -2.14
CA ARG A 38 -9.42 0.81 -2.03
C ARG A 38 -9.28 -0.01 -3.30
N GLY A 39 -9.44 -1.32 -3.15
CA GLY A 39 -9.37 -2.24 -4.28
C GLY A 39 -7.93 -2.41 -4.79
N PHE A 40 -7.78 -2.47 -6.10
CA PHE A 40 -6.48 -2.72 -6.75
C PHE A 40 -5.79 -1.44 -7.26
N GLU A 41 -6.19 -0.28 -6.79
CA GLU A 41 -5.44 0.94 -7.05
C GLU A 41 -4.20 1.00 -6.17
N ALA A 42 -3.08 1.40 -6.73
CA ALA A 42 -1.85 1.55 -5.97
C ALA A 42 -1.97 2.66 -4.93
N ASP A 43 -1.60 2.36 -3.68
CA ASP A 43 -1.42 3.38 -2.68
C ASP A 43 -0.33 4.35 -3.13
N ARG A 44 -0.48 5.62 -2.80
CA ARG A 44 0.46 6.66 -3.22
C ARG A 44 1.04 7.39 -2.02
N VAL A 45 2.31 7.69 -2.09
CA VAL A 45 3.00 8.59 -1.17
C VAL A 45 3.56 9.78 -1.94
N THR A 46 3.37 10.96 -1.38
CA THR A 46 4.00 12.20 -1.86
C THR A 46 4.72 12.86 -0.70
N LEU A 47 6.01 13.10 -0.89
CA LEU A 47 6.91 13.74 0.07
C LEU A 47 7.40 15.05 -0.52
N THR A 48 7.28 16.15 0.22
CA THR A 48 7.96 17.41 -0.11
C THR A 48 8.97 17.70 0.99
N ILE A 49 10.22 17.91 0.60
CA ILE A 49 11.37 18.05 1.50
C ILE A 49 12.11 19.32 1.15
N ASP A 50 12.51 20.09 2.17
CA ASP A 50 13.36 21.27 2.04
C ASP A 50 14.78 20.86 1.61
N ASP A 51 15.27 21.43 0.54
CA ASP A 51 16.62 21.24 0.00
C ASP A 51 17.37 22.57 -0.16
N ALA A 52 17.06 23.56 0.67
CA ALA A 52 17.68 24.90 0.60
C ALA A 52 19.21 24.88 0.72
N ASP A 53 19.80 23.82 1.25
CA ASP A 53 21.25 23.61 1.34
C ASP A 53 21.84 22.79 0.19
N GLY A 54 21.00 22.26 -0.73
CA GLY A 54 21.40 21.46 -1.88
C GLY A 54 22.11 20.15 -1.51
N GLN A 55 21.86 19.61 -0.30
CA GLN A 55 22.55 18.41 0.21
C GLN A 55 21.80 17.10 -0.04
N LEU A 56 20.56 17.15 -0.51
CA LEU A 56 19.77 15.96 -0.74
C LEU A 56 20.19 15.26 -2.03
N GLN A 57 20.51 13.96 -1.90
CA GLN A 57 20.67 13.14 -3.08
C GLN A 57 19.30 12.78 -3.67
N LEU A 58 19.10 13.16 -4.92
CA LEU A 58 17.87 12.85 -5.66
C LEU A 58 17.74 11.33 -5.85
N PRO A 59 16.68 10.69 -5.35
CA PRO A 59 16.42 9.30 -5.67
C PRO A 59 16.14 9.14 -7.16
N GLN A 60 16.62 8.07 -7.74
CA GLN A 60 16.30 7.75 -9.13
C GLN A 60 14.86 7.19 -9.20
N ARG A 61 14.20 7.40 -10.33
CA ARG A 61 12.96 6.71 -10.66
C ARG A 61 13.16 5.19 -10.55
N GLY A 62 12.20 4.49 -9.96
CA GLY A 62 12.29 3.06 -9.65
C GLY A 62 13.01 2.74 -8.33
N ALA A 63 13.53 3.72 -7.60
CA ALA A 63 14.10 3.49 -6.28
C ALA A 63 13.04 3.00 -5.29
N ARG A 64 13.42 2.11 -4.38
CA ARG A 64 12.53 1.60 -3.33
C ARG A 64 12.51 2.57 -2.15
N LEU A 65 11.33 3.06 -1.83
CA LEU A 65 11.06 3.96 -0.72
C LEU A 65 10.30 3.20 0.36
N ASN A 66 10.82 3.12 1.57
CA ASN A 66 10.07 2.61 2.73
C ASN A 66 9.75 3.78 3.66
N VAL A 67 8.50 3.85 4.12
CA VAL A 67 7.99 4.93 4.95
C VAL A 67 7.50 4.36 6.28
N MET A 68 8.03 4.91 7.37
CA MET A 68 7.58 4.62 8.73
C MET A 68 7.16 5.92 9.41
N ILE A 69 6.01 5.92 10.07
CA ILE A 69 5.46 7.11 10.76
C ILE A 69 5.02 6.76 12.17
N GLY A 70 5.06 7.73 13.06
CA GLY A 70 4.61 7.58 14.44
C GLY A 70 4.72 8.88 15.21
N TRP A 71 4.80 8.74 16.52
CA TRP A 71 5.01 9.86 17.44
C TRP A 71 6.41 9.79 18.03
N ARG A 72 7.01 10.93 18.28
CA ARG A 72 8.35 11.01 18.89
C ARG A 72 8.37 10.32 20.24
N GLY A 73 9.26 9.32 20.38
CA GLY A 73 9.39 8.51 21.58
C GLY A 73 8.55 7.24 21.59
N GLU A 74 7.78 6.98 20.54
CA GLU A 74 7.00 5.75 20.35
C GLU A 74 7.57 4.91 19.20
N ALA A 75 7.11 3.66 19.07
CA ALA A 75 7.46 2.80 17.94
C ALA A 75 6.85 3.33 16.64
N LEU A 76 7.65 3.42 15.58
CA LEU A 76 7.17 3.82 14.27
C LEU A 76 6.43 2.66 13.59
N VAL A 77 5.32 2.98 12.94
CA VAL A 77 4.51 2.04 12.16
C VAL A 77 4.96 2.07 10.71
N ASN A 78 5.28 0.91 10.16
CA ASN A 78 5.62 0.77 8.75
C ASN A 78 4.37 0.94 7.89
N LYS A 79 4.41 1.88 6.95
CA LYS A 79 3.33 2.18 6.00
C LYS A 79 3.49 1.49 4.64
N GLY A 80 4.54 0.73 4.48
CA GLY A 80 4.77 -0.06 3.28
C GLY A 80 5.99 0.38 2.47
N VAL A 81 6.19 -0.34 1.38
CA VAL A 81 7.25 -0.08 0.42
C VAL A 81 6.64 0.49 -0.85
N TYR A 82 7.20 1.57 -1.33
CA TYR A 82 6.79 2.27 -2.53
C TYR A 82 7.92 2.28 -3.56
N ILE A 83 7.56 2.44 -4.82
CA ILE A 83 8.51 2.63 -5.92
C ILE A 83 8.40 4.08 -6.38
N VAL A 84 9.53 4.78 -6.44
CA VAL A 84 9.57 6.18 -6.88
C VAL A 84 9.18 6.28 -8.35
N ASP A 85 8.09 7.01 -8.60
CA ASP A 85 7.57 7.27 -9.95
C ASP A 85 8.18 8.53 -10.54
N GLU A 86 8.23 9.59 -9.73
CA GLU A 86 8.64 10.92 -10.15
C GLU A 86 9.38 11.65 -9.04
N VAL A 87 10.35 12.45 -9.44
CA VAL A 87 11.09 13.36 -8.56
C VAL A 87 11.14 14.71 -9.23
N THR A 88 10.59 15.71 -8.56
CA THR A 88 10.54 17.09 -9.04
C THR A 88 11.32 17.99 -8.09
N TRP A 89 12.22 18.79 -8.65
CA TRP A 89 12.91 19.84 -7.92
C TRP A 89 12.35 21.20 -8.34
N GLU A 90 12.06 22.06 -7.38
CA GLU A 90 11.56 23.40 -7.59
C GLU A 90 12.32 24.39 -6.69
N GLY A 91 12.55 25.59 -7.17
CA GLY A 91 13.18 26.67 -6.39
C GLY A 91 13.03 28.04 -7.01
N PRO A 92 13.38 29.15 -6.32
CA PRO A 92 13.55 29.31 -4.87
C PRO A 92 12.22 29.48 -4.11
N PRO A 93 12.05 29.01 -2.86
CA PRO A 93 13.00 28.21 -2.10
C PRO A 93 13.09 26.78 -2.63
N ASP A 94 14.29 26.21 -2.53
CA ASP A 94 14.59 24.89 -3.11
C ASP A 94 13.88 23.79 -2.33
N LYS A 95 13.07 23.04 -3.01
CA LYS A 95 12.31 21.91 -2.47
C LYS A 95 12.33 20.72 -3.42
N LEU A 96 12.32 19.56 -2.85
CA LEU A 96 12.28 18.29 -3.55
C LEU A 96 10.92 17.62 -3.30
N THR A 97 10.19 17.31 -4.35
CA THR A 97 8.95 16.51 -4.27
C THR A 97 9.19 15.15 -4.86
N ILE A 98 8.92 14.10 -4.07
CA ILE A 98 9.03 12.69 -4.46
C ILE A 98 7.63 12.11 -4.47
N THR A 99 7.19 11.56 -5.60
CA THR A 99 5.94 10.81 -5.72
C THR A 99 6.29 9.35 -5.97
N ALA A 100 5.66 8.46 -5.21
CA ALA A 100 5.90 7.03 -5.31
C ALA A 100 4.58 6.25 -5.14
N SER A 101 4.48 5.12 -5.81
CA SER A 101 3.33 4.20 -5.76
C SER A 101 3.69 2.91 -5.04
N SER A 102 2.72 2.27 -4.40
CA SER A 102 2.93 1.02 -3.67
C SER A 102 3.62 -0.04 -4.54
N ALA A 103 4.66 -0.67 -3.99
CA ALA A 103 5.39 -1.76 -4.64
C ALA A 103 4.55 -3.05 -4.77
N ASP A 104 3.44 -3.13 -4.05
CA ASP A 104 2.55 -4.31 -4.09
C ASP A 104 1.68 -4.34 -5.37
N PHE A 105 1.57 -3.21 -6.09
CA PHE A 105 0.84 -3.15 -7.35
C PHE A 105 1.67 -3.77 -8.48
N ARG A 106 1.11 -4.79 -9.14
CA ARG A 106 1.75 -5.50 -10.24
C ARG A 106 0.94 -5.35 -11.52
N GLU A 107 1.55 -4.84 -12.57
CA GLU A 107 0.94 -4.72 -13.91
C GLU A 107 0.46 -6.09 -14.45
N GLU A 108 1.10 -7.18 -14.02
CA GLU A 108 0.76 -8.56 -14.41
C GLU A 108 -0.68 -8.95 -14.05
N PHE A 109 -1.29 -8.33 -13.02
CA PHE A 109 -2.68 -8.53 -12.69
C PHE A 109 -3.67 -8.08 -13.77
N ASN A 110 -3.24 -7.16 -14.65
CA ASN A 110 -4.04 -6.65 -15.74
C ASN A 110 -4.03 -7.55 -17.00
N VAL A 111 -3.23 -8.62 -16.99
CA VAL A 111 -3.18 -9.56 -18.12
C VAL A 111 -4.52 -10.29 -18.22
N LYS A 112 -5.17 -10.16 -19.38
CA LYS A 112 -6.43 -10.85 -19.68
C LYS A 112 -6.22 -12.36 -19.78
N ARG A 113 -7.19 -13.11 -19.28
CA ARG A 113 -7.15 -14.58 -19.22
C ARG A 113 -8.46 -15.18 -19.64
N GLU A 114 -8.41 -16.45 -20.01
CA GLU A 114 -9.55 -17.31 -20.22
C GLU A 114 -9.46 -18.47 -19.22
N VAL A 115 -10.28 -18.44 -18.19
CA VAL A 115 -10.33 -19.46 -17.14
C VAL A 115 -11.78 -19.71 -16.79
N SER A 116 -12.18 -20.97 -16.73
CA SER A 116 -13.49 -21.38 -16.20
C SER A 116 -13.32 -22.06 -14.86
N TRP A 117 -14.10 -21.62 -13.90
CA TRP A 117 -14.14 -22.14 -12.54
C TRP A 117 -15.43 -22.93 -12.37
N HIS A 118 -15.35 -24.19 -11.93
CA HIS A 118 -16.50 -25.09 -11.73
C HIS A 118 -16.38 -25.76 -10.38
N ASP A 119 -17.50 -25.81 -9.63
CA ASP A 119 -17.62 -26.52 -8.36
C ASP A 119 -16.45 -26.22 -7.40
N VAL A 120 -16.13 -24.94 -7.24
CA VAL A 120 -15.01 -24.48 -6.40
C VAL A 120 -15.52 -23.52 -5.32
N THR A 121 -14.71 -23.32 -4.27
CA THR A 121 -14.99 -22.31 -3.25
C THR A 121 -14.26 -21.01 -3.55
N VAL A 122 -14.76 -19.91 -2.94
CA VAL A 122 -14.09 -18.61 -2.97
C VAL A 122 -12.62 -18.74 -2.54
N LYS A 123 -12.36 -19.53 -1.49
CA LYS A 123 -11.00 -19.81 -1.01
C LYS A 123 -10.12 -20.43 -2.10
N GLN A 124 -10.63 -21.39 -2.85
CA GLN A 124 -9.86 -22.04 -3.92
C GLN A 124 -9.52 -21.06 -5.02
N VAL A 125 -10.48 -20.25 -5.46
CA VAL A 125 -10.28 -19.22 -6.49
C VAL A 125 -9.26 -18.18 -6.06
N VAL A 126 -9.49 -17.55 -4.90
CA VAL A 126 -8.62 -16.48 -4.40
C VAL A 126 -7.20 -17.01 -4.13
N SER A 127 -7.07 -18.22 -3.57
CA SER A 127 -5.77 -18.85 -3.32
C SER A 127 -5.02 -19.18 -4.61
N ALA A 128 -5.71 -19.67 -5.63
CA ALA A 128 -5.11 -19.98 -6.92
C ALA A 128 -4.57 -18.69 -7.60
N ILE A 129 -5.37 -17.61 -7.56
CA ILE A 129 -4.93 -16.32 -8.09
C ILE A 129 -3.76 -15.76 -7.27
N ALA A 130 -3.85 -15.77 -5.93
CA ALA A 130 -2.76 -15.30 -5.08
C ALA A 130 -1.44 -16.05 -5.36
N HIS A 131 -1.51 -17.37 -5.48
CA HIS A 131 -0.35 -18.22 -5.78
C HIS A 131 0.30 -17.86 -7.12
N ARG A 132 -0.50 -17.53 -8.15
CA ARG A 132 -0.02 -17.11 -9.49
C ARG A 132 0.93 -15.91 -9.41
N TYR A 133 0.73 -15.02 -8.44
CA TYR A 133 1.53 -13.82 -8.23
C TYR A 133 2.50 -13.90 -7.05
N GLY A 134 2.63 -15.08 -6.45
CA GLY A 134 3.50 -15.28 -5.28
C GLY A 134 3.04 -14.50 -4.05
N LEU A 135 1.72 -14.29 -3.92
CA LEU A 135 1.10 -13.62 -2.79
C LEU A 135 0.52 -14.63 -1.79
N LYS A 136 0.35 -14.18 -0.55
CA LYS A 136 -0.42 -14.91 0.46
C LYS A 136 -1.89 -14.56 0.32
N ALA A 137 -2.79 -15.55 0.24
CA ALA A 137 -4.22 -15.30 0.30
C ALA A 137 -4.65 -15.06 1.76
N GLN A 138 -5.40 -13.96 1.98
CA GLN A 138 -6.07 -13.66 3.24
C GLN A 138 -7.54 -13.41 2.95
N ILE A 139 -8.41 -14.27 3.46
CA ILE A 139 -9.83 -14.29 3.13
C ILE A 139 -10.61 -14.28 4.43
N SER A 140 -11.66 -13.46 4.53
CA SER A 140 -12.57 -13.48 5.68
C SER A 140 -13.21 -14.85 5.82
N ASP A 141 -13.24 -15.42 7.03
CA ASP A 141 -13.70 -16.79 7.29
C ASP A 141 -15.09 -17.07 6.73
N ILE A 142 -16.01 -16.13 6.86
CA ILE A 142 -17.38 -16.22 6.35
C ILE A 142 -17.45 -16.34 4.81
N LEU A 143 -16.43 -15.95 4.10
CA LEU A 143 -16.37 -15.99 2.63
C LEU A 143 -15.69 -17.26 2.11
N MET A 144 -14.87 -17.92 2.93
CA MET A 144 -13.98 -19.00 2.47
C MET A 144 -14.73 -20.15 1.82
N ASP A 145 -15.84 -20.56 2.42
CA ASP A 145 -16.57 -21.78 2.08
C ASP A 145 -17.79 -21.51 1.16
N ILE A 146 -17.93 -20.25 0.67
CA ILE A 146 -18.97 -19.95 -0.31
C ILE A 146 -18.65 -20.71 -1.59
N GLU A 147 -19.60 -21.53 -2.02
CA GLU A 147 -19.52 -22.33 -3.23
C GLU A 147 -19.78 -21.47 -4.48
N ILE A 148 -19.03 -21.75 -5.53
CA ILE A 148 -19.14 -21.17 -6.86
C ILE A 148 -19.39 -22.32 -7.81
N ASP A 149 -20.65 -22.51 -8.21
CA ASP A 149 -21.04 -23.59 -9.13
C ASP A 149 -20.37 -23.39 -10.48
N HIS A 150 -20.35 -22.13 -10.96
CA HIS A 150 -19.74 -21.75 -12.23
C HIS A 150 -19.39 -20.27 -12.27
N ALA A 151 -18.16 -19.96 -12.72
CA ALA A 151 -17.76 -18.60 -13.04
C ALA A 151 -16.73 -18.60 -14.19
N ASP A 152 -16.98 -17.79 -15.20
CA ASP A 152 -16.09 -17.60 -16.31
C ASP A 152 -15.31 -16.29 -16.19
N GLN A 153 -14.03 -16.38 -16.48
CA GLN A 153 -13.11 -15.28 -16.68
C GLN A 153 -12.75 -15.28 -18.18
N THR A 154 -13.55 -14.58 -19.00
CA THR A 154 -13.41 -14.55 -20.46
C THR A 154 -12.85 -13.21 -20.90
N GLU A 155 -11.66 -13.18 -21.47
CA GLU A 155 -10.89 -11.96 -21.77
C GLU A 155 -10.85 -10.96 -20.61
N GLU A 156 -10.92 -11.47 -19.40
CA GLU A 156 -11.00 -10.70 -18.16
C GLU A 156 -9.69 -10.83 -17.39
N SER A 157 -9.19 -9.73 -16.83
CA SER A 157 -7.98 -9.75 -15.98
C SER A 157 -8.31 -10.31 -14.58
N ASP A 158 -7.29 -10.81 -13.88
CA ASP A 158 -7.46 -11.30 -12.51
C ASP A 158 -7.96 -10.19 -11.56
N ILE A 159 -7.55 -8.95 -11.77
CA ILE A 159 -8.08 -7.78 -11.03
C ILE A 159 -9.58 -7.62 -11.27
N SER A 160 -10.01 -7.57 -12.53
CA SER A 160 -11.43 -7.35 -12.88
C SER A 160 -12.29 -8.49 -12.35
N PHE A 161 -11.82 -9.73 -12.50
CA PHE A 161 -12.50 -10.91 -12.02
C PHE A 161 -12.68 -10.91 -10.48
N LEU A 162 -11.60 -10.63 -9.73
CA LEU A 162 -11.65 -10.54 -8.28
C LEU A 162 -12.52 -9.37 -7.79
N THR A 163 -12.47 -8.23 -8.49
CA THR A 163 -13.32 -7.06 -8.17
C THR A 163 -14.79 -7.41 -8.35
N ARG A 164 -15.15 -7.99 -9.50
CA ARG A 164 -16.52 -8.42 -9.78
C ARG A 164 -17.02 -9.46 -8.78
N MET A 165 -16.19 -10.44 -8.44
CA MET A 165 -16.54 -11.45 -7.43
C MET A 165 -16.71 -10.83 -6.04
N ALA A 166 -15.83 -9.88 -5.68
CA ALA A 166 -15.93 -9.17 -4.41
C ALA A 166 -17.20 -8.33 -4.33
N GLU A 167 -17.55 -7.59 -5.40
CA GLU A 167 -18.79 -6.82 -5.47
C GLU A 167 -20.05 -7.69 -5.28
N MET A 168 -20.10 -8.87 -5.93
CA MET A 168 -21.20 -9.80 -5.78
C MET A 168 -21.37 -10.31 -4.33
N LEU A 169 -20.27 -10.43 -3.60
CA LEU A 169 -20.24 -10.96 -2.24
C LEU A 169 -20.23 -9.86 -1.15
N GLY A 170 -20.31 -8.58 -1.54
CA GLY A 170 -20.19 -7.46 -0.61
C GLY A 170 -18.81 -7.35 0.04
N ALA A 171 -17.79 -7.91 -0.60
CA ALA A 171 -16.40 -7.94 -0.14
C ALA A 171 -15.55 -6.85 -0.81
N ILE A 172 -14.30 -6.76 -0.38
CA ILE A 172 -13.25 -5.95 -1.01
C ILE A 172 -12.10 -6.90 -1.36
N ALA A 173 -11.63 -6.82 -2.60
CA ALA A 173 -10.40 -7.46 -3.04
C ALA A 173 -9.31 -6.39 -3.21
N THR A 174 -8.12 -6.63 -2.64
CA THR A 174 -6.97 -5.70 -2.74
C THR A 174 -5.66 -6.44 -2.48
N VAL A 175 -4.54 -5.85 -2.87
CA VAL A 175 -3.20 -6.38 -2.56
C VAL A 175 -2.48 -5.42 -1.64
N LYS A 176 -2.06 -5.92 -0.47
CA LYS A 176 -1.29 -5.14 0.51
C LYS A 176 -0.26 -6.00 1.22
N ASN A 177 0.94 -5.46 1.39
CA ASN A 177 2.04 -6.11 2.13
C ASN A 177 2.31 -7.56 1.68
N GLY A 178 2.33 -7.81 0.37
CA GLY A 178 2.57 -9.14 -0.20
C GLY A 178 1.43 -10.14 -0.01
N SER A 179 0.24 -9.68 0.31
CA SER A 179 -0.96 -10.50 0.49
C SER A 179 -2.09 -10.03 -0.43
N LEU A 180 -2.79 -11.00 -1.03
CA LEU A 180 -4.09 -10.77 -1.67
C LEU A 180 -5.17 -10.90 -0.61
N LEU A 181 -5.82 -9.78 -0.29
CA LEU A 181 -6.89 -9.68 0.69
C LEU A 181 -8.23 -9.81 -0.02
N PHE A 182 -9.11 -10.66 0.49
CA PHE A 182 -10.50 -10.79 0.06
C PHE A 182 -11.37 -10.78 1.31
N ILE A 183 -11.80 -9.58 1.71
CA ILE A 183 -12.33 -9.31 3.05
C ILE A 183 -13.64 -8.54 3.02
N LEU A 184 -14.47 -8.73 4.07
CA LEU A 184 -15.66 -7.90 4.26
C LEU A 184 -15.28 -6.51 4.80
N PRO A 185 -15.96 -5.43 4.32
CA PRO A 185 -15.80 -4.11 4.90
C PRO A 185 -16.18 -4.10 6.38
N GLY A 186 -15.33 -3.52 7.23
CA GLY A 186 -15.58 -3.43 8.67
C GLY A 186 -15.20 -4.67 9.49
N GLY A 187 -14.66 -5.73 8.87
CA GLY A 187 -14.14 -6.92 9.55
C GLY A 187 -12.69 -6.80 10.03
N GLY A 188 -12.13 -5.60 10.09
CA GLY A 188 -10.81 -5.36 10.67
C GLY A 188 -10.89 -5.49 12.19
N THR A 189 -10.38 -6.57 12.76
CA THR A 189 -9.99 -6.57 14.16
C THR A 189 -8.90 -5.52 14.32
N GLY A 190 -9.19 -4.48 15.10
CA GLY A 190 -8.16 -3.55 15.54
C GLY A 190 -7.07 -4.32 16.31
N PRO A 191 -5.91 -3.70 16.57
CA PRO A 191 -4.78 -4.36 17.23
C PRO A 191 -5.07 -4.84 18.67
N ASP A 192 -6.30 -4.66 19.17
CA ASP A 192 -6.76 -5.00 20.52
C ASP A 192 -8.00 -5.92 20.54
N GLY A 193 -8.26 -6.76 19.55
CA GLY A 193 -9.39 -7.67 19.52
C GLY A 193 -9.04 -9.07 19.06
#